data_1db50b6c6239d8d2af441ae5c22d7bee
#
_entry.id   1db50b6c6239d8d2af441ae5c22d7bee
#
_cell.length_a   1.000
_cell.length_b   1.000
_cell.length_c   1.000
_cell.angle_alpha   90.00
_cell.angle_beta   90.00
_cell.angle_gamma   90.00
#
_symmetry.space_group_name_H-M   'P 1'
#
loop_
_entity.id
_entity.type
_entity.pdbx_description
1 polymer ?
#
loop_
_entity_poly.entity_id
_entity_poly.type
_entity_poly.pdbx_seq_one_letter_code
_entity_poly.pdbx_strand_id
1 'polypeptide(L)'
;NNLAKYLANVSDKKKIPCFGVLGNLILNFSKILNQKASHEPSGQHALNDEYYERIEAIQFTMSHDDGNLINEVEQSDIILVGVSRTSKTPTAIYLANKGFKTSNIPLVNENSLPIKLKNNPQLTCVVGLNTEPERLVDLRKNRMNTLKETENKSYTNIENIKKEIAIAKKTFQKYKWPSIDVTRKSVEETAASIIKIHEIYTNNAK
;
A
#
# COMPACT_ATOMS: atom_id res chain seq x y z
N ASN A 1 13.93 19.93 29.57
CA ASN A 1 13.21 20.21 28.34
C ASN A 1 12.67 21.65 28.40
N ASN A 2 13.18 22.53 27.51
CA ASN A 2 12.84 23.96 27.50
C ASN A 2 11.33 24.19 27.24
N LEU A 3 10.69 23.33 26.44
CA LEU A 3 9.28 23.43 26.14
C LEU A 3 8.38 23.17 27.36
N ALA A 4 8.71 22.16 28.18
CA ALA A 4 7.95 21.87 29.40
C ALA A 4 8.06 23.00 30.43
N LYS A 5 9.25 23.59 30.58
CA LYS A 5 9.45 24.77 31.44
C LYS A 5 8.70 25.99 30.93
N TYR A 6 8.71 26.21 29.61
CA TYR A 6 7.95 27.30 29.00
C TYR A 6 6.43 27.13 29.21
N LEU A 7 5.89 25.94 28.98
CA LEU A 7 4.47 25.65 29.20
C LEU A 7 4.09 25.83 30.69
N ALA A 8 4.89 25.34 31.62
CA ALA A 8 4.64 25.54 33.06
C ALA A 8 4.59 27.03 33.40
N ASN A 9 5.54 27.84 32.95
CA ASN A 9 5.58 29.29 33.19
C ASN A 9 4.35 30.03 32.60
N VAL A 10 3.93 29.63 31.40
CA VAL A 10 2.74 30.23 30.75
C VAL A 10 1.45 29.82 31.49
N SER A 11 1.36 28.59 31.95
CA SER A 11 0.24 28.06 32.72
C SER A 11 0.11 28.76 34.07
N ASP A 12 1.22 28.94 34.79
CA ASP A 12 1.26 29.67 36.06
C ASP A 12 0.79 31.11 35.90
N LYS A 13 1.27 31.82 34.88
CA LYS A 13 0.84 33.20 34.57
C LYS A 13 -0.67 33.29 34.28
N LYS A 14 -1.22 32.26 33.63
CA LYS A 14 -2.66 32.20 33.29
C LYS A 14 -3.51 31.54 34.34
N LYS A 15 -2.93 31.10 35.49
CA LYS A 15 -3.60 30.34 36.54
C LYS A 15 -4.33 29.08 36.02
N ILE A 16 -3.75 28.40 35.05
CA ILE A 16 -4.27 27.16 34.48
C ILE A 16 -3.44 25.98 35.00
N PRO A 17 -4.06 24.95 35.61
CA PRO A 17 -3.31 23.78 36.09
C PRO A 17 -2.57 23.09 34.92
N CYS A 18 -1.29 22.79 35.10
CA CYS A 18 -0.45 22.09 34.11
C CYS A 18 0.26 20.91 34.76
N PHE A 19 0.03 19.72 34.25
CA PHE A 19 0.57 18.47 34.75
C PHE A 19 1.47 17.78 33.75
N GLY A 20 2.72 17.51 34.13
CA GLY A 20 3.66 16.75 33.35
C GLY A 20 3.43 15.24 33.49
N VAL A 21 2.68 14.63 32.60
CA VAL A 21 2.28 13.21 32.68
C VAL A 21 3.48 12.26 32.57
N LEU A 22 4.43 12.51 31.66
CA LEU A 22 5.54 11.60 31.37
C LEU A 22 6.83 11.92 32.12
N GLY A 23 6.98 13.13 32.71
CA GLY A 23 8.23 13.58 33.30
C GLY A 23 8.75 12.65 34.40
N ASN A 24 7.92 12.36 35.38
CA ASN A 24 8.28 11.47 36.51
C ASN A 24 8.47 10.01 36.04
N LEU A 25 7.69 9.56 35.07
CA LEU A 25 7.80 8.23 34.51
C LEU A 25 9.17 8.04 33.83
N ILE A 26 9.57 8.98 32.97
CA ILE A 26 10.87 8.96 32.29
C ILE A 26 12.03 8.98 33.29
N LEU A 27 11.94 9.79 34.34
CA LEU A 27 12.97 9.85 35.38
C LEU A 27 13.08 8.53 36.16
N ASN A 28 11.96 7.88 36.46
CA ASN A 28 11.98 6.59 37.14
C ASN A 28 12.55 5.47 36.25
N PHE A 29 12.17 5.42 34.98
CA PHE A 29 12.78 4.49 34.04
C PHE A 29 14.28 4.74 33.84
N SER A 30 14.71 6.00 33.75
CA SER A 30 16.12 6.38 33.68
C SER A 30 16.93 5.81 34.85
N LYS A 31 16.38 5.85 36.06
CA LYS A 31 16.98 5.27 37.27
C LYS A 31 17.03 3.74 37.22
N ILE A 32 15.91 3.09 36.86
CA ILE A 32 15.81 1.62 36.78
C ILE A 32 16.76 1.05 35.74
N LEU A 33 16.84 1.69 34.56
CA LEU A 33 17.66 1.25 33.45
C LEU A 33 19.12 1.72 33.54
N ASN A 34 19.44 2.53 34.53
CA ASN A 34 20.76 3.18 34.69
C ASN A 34 21.23 3.89 33.42
N GLN A 35 20.29 4.53 32.69
CA GLN A 35 20.52 5.27 31.46
C GLN A 35 19.99 6.70 31.57
N LYS A 36 20.73 7.66 31.02
CA LYS A 36 20.25 9.04 30.96
C LYS A 36 19.13 9.17 29.93
N ALA A 37 18.03 9.82 30.30
CA ALA A 37 16.99 10.17 29.35
C ALA A 37 17.53 11.18 28.33
N SER A 38 17.29 10.95 27.04
CA SER A 38 17.74 11.85 25.96
C SER A 38 17.02 13.20 25.99
N HIS A 39 15.81 13.26 26.56
CA HIS A 39 14.92 14.43 26.59
C HIS A 39 14.64 15.04 25.21
N GLU A 40 14.88 14.29 24.13
CA GLU A 40 14.58 14.72 22.77
C GLU A 40 13.09 14.53 22.48
N PRO A 41 12.37 15.58 22.09
CA PRO A 41 10.99 15.45 21.62
C PRO A 41 10.97 14.54 20.38
N SER A 42 10.02 13.63 20.30
CA SER A 42 9.84 12.71 19.15
C SER A 42 11.02 11.78 18.88
N GLY A 43 11.88 11.51 19.86
CA GLY A 43 13.06 10.65 19.71
C GLY A 43 12.78 9.20 19.26
N GLN A 44 11.52 8.76 19.24
CA GLN A 44 11.12 7.44 18.72
C GLN A 44 11.06 7.39 17.17
N HIS A 45 10.83 8.52 16.52
CA HIS A 45 10.76 8.62 15.07
C HIS A 45 11.55 9.85 14.63
N ALA A 46 12.78 9.64 14.21
CA ALA A 46 13.50 10.67 13.48
C ALA A 46 12.65 11.00 12.23
N LEU A 47 12.16 12.24 12.15
CA LEU A 47 11.53 12.77 10.94
C LEU A 47 12.65 13.04 9.94
N ASN A 48 13.14 11.96 9.31
CA ASN A 48 14.13 12.01 8.24
C ASN A 48 13.44 12.02 6.88
N ASP A 49 14.20 12.21 5.82
CA ASP A 49 13.70 12.24 4.45
C ASP A 49 12.97 10.93 4.11
N GLU A 50 13.48 9.78 4.55
CA GLU A 50 12.86 8.47 4.39
C GLU A 50 11.45 8.38 5.00
N TYR A 51 11.21 9.05 6.13
CA TYR A 51 9.88 9.12 6.72
C TYR A 51 8.91 9.90 5.82
N TYR A 52 9.34 11.05 5.30
CA TYR A 52 8.49 11.87 4.43
C TYR A 52 8.22 11.20 3.08
N GLU A 53 9.22 10.57 2.47
CA GLU A 53 9.06 9.77 1.25
C GLU A 53 8.04 8.64 1.44
N ARG A 54 8.07 7.95 2.57
CA ARG A 54 7.09 6.91 2.90
C ARG A 54 5.67 7.48 3.06
N ILE A 55 5.51 8.60 3.73
CA ILE A 55 4.20 9.27 3.87
C ILE A 55 3.68 9.69 2.50
N GLU A 56 4.52 10.26 1.65
CA GLU A 56 4.17 10.63 0.28
C GLU A 56 3.74 9.42 -0.54
N ALA A 57 4.48 8.31 -0.47
CA ALA A 57 4.13 7.07 -1.15
C ALA A 57 2.78 6.51 -0.69
N ILE A 58 2.48 6.56 0.63
CA ILE A 58 1.19 6.13 1.18
C ILE A 58 0.06 7.04 0.66
N GLN A 59 0.22 8.36 0.70
CA GLN A 59 -0.80 9.30 0.20
C GLN A 59 -1.05 9.12 -1.29
N PHE A 60 0.03 8.98 -2.08
CA PHE A 60 -0.06 8.68 -3.50
C PHE A 60 -0.85 7.39 -3.74
N THR A 61 -0.49 6.31 -3.08
CA THR A 61 -1.12 4.99 -3.26
C THR A 61 -2.59 5.00 -2.87
N MET A 62 -2.97 5.69 -1.80
CA MET A 62 -4.38 5.83 -1.41
C MET A 62 -5.21 6.60 -2.44
N SER A 63 -4.63 7.62 -3.09
CA SER A 63 -5.31 8.38 -4.12
C SER A 63 -5.40 7.65 -5.47
N HIS A 64 -4.52 6.66 -5.71
CA HIS A 64 -4.44 5.88 -6.95
C HIS A 64 -4.96 4.43 -6.78
N ASP A 65 -5.82 4.19 -5.80
CA ASP A 65 -6.44 2.88 -5.60
C ASP A 65 -7.70 2.70 -6.47
N ASP A 66 -7.98 1.46 -6.85
CA ASP A 66 -9.13 1.05 -7.66
C ASP A 66 -9.33 1.85 -8.98
N GLY A 67 -8.22 2.27 -9.60
CA GLY A 67 -8.23 3.00 -10.87
C GLY A 67 -8.55 4.49 -10.75
N ASN A 68 -8.54 5.05 -9.55
CA ASN A 68 -8.59 6.50 -9.35
C ASN A 68 -7.32 7.15 -9.93
N LEU A 69 -7.43 8.40 -10.36
CA LEU A 69 -6.33 9.19 -10.95
C LEU A 69 -5.53 8.42 -12.03
N ILE A 70 -6.21 7.56 -12.78
CA ILE A 70 -5.61 6.66 -13.78
C ILE A 70 -4.78 7.39 -14.86
N ASN A 71 -4.97 8.70 -15.01
CA ASN A 71 -4.20 9.52 -15.96
C ASN A 71 -2.82 9.93 -15.42
N GLU A 72 -2.52 9.69 -14.15
CA GLU A 72 -1.27 10.06 -13.48
C GLU A 72 -0.39 8.84 -13.17
N VAL A 73 -0.68 7.71 -13.80
CA VAL A 73 0.02 6.44 -13.56
C VAL A 73 1.54 6.48 -13.85
N GLU A 74 2.00 7.45 -14.64
CA GLU A 74 3.43 7.65 -14.89
C GLU A 74 4.22 8.11 -13.66
N GLN A 75 3.55 8.60 -12.62
CA GLN A 75 4.18 9.00 -11.37
C GLN A 75 4.38 7.81 -10.42
N SER A 76 3.87 6.63 -10.79
CA SER A 76 4.02 5.41 -10.00
C SER A 76 5.40 4.78 -10.19
N ASP A 77 5.99 4.29 -9.11
CA ASP A 77 7.14 3.38 -9.19
C ASP A 77 6.69 1.99 -9.63
N ILE A 78 5.52 1.56 -9.17
CA ILE A 78 4.93 0.24 -9.43
C ILE A 78 3.45 0.38 -9.76
N ILE A 79 2.99 -0.34 -10.79
CA ILE A 79 1.56 -0.48 -11.11
C ILE A 79 1.14 -1.94 -10.91
N LEU A 80 0.13 -2.16 -10.07
CA LEU A 80 -0.50 -3.47 -9.89
C LEU A 80 -1.74 -3.58 -10.76
N VAL A 81 -1.79 -4.61 -11.60
CA VAL A 81 -2.92 -4.88 -12.50
C VAL A 81 -3.49 -6.27 -12.22
N GLY A 82 -4.79 -6.41 -12.14
CA GLY A 82 -5.41 -7.73 -11.95
C GLY A 82 -6.91 -7.67 -11.72
N VAL A 83 -7.57 -8.83 -11.80
CA VAL A 83 -9.00 -8.93 -11.54
C VAL A 83 -9.36 -8.55 -10.10
N SER A 84 -10.63 -8.27 -9.84
CA SER A 84 -11.10 -7.94 -8.49
C SER A 84 -10.79 -9.09 -7.52
N ARG A 85 -10.32 -8.77 -6.30
CA ARG A 85 -9.98 -9.69 -5.21
C ARG A 85 -8.67 -10.49 -5.37
N THR A 86 -7.71 -9.98 -6.12
CA THR A 86 -6.34 -10.52 -6.18
C THR A 86 -5.38 -9.81 -5.22
N SER A 87 -5.86 -9.30 -4.10
CA SER A 87 -5.07 -8.64 -3.04
C SER A 87 -4.27 -7.41 -3.50
N LYS A 88 -4.67 -6.74 -4.60
CA LYS A 88 -3.97 -5.55 -5.10
C LYS A 88 -3.87 -4.43 -4.06
N THR A 89 -5.00 -3.97 -3.52
CA THR A 89 -5.05 -2.88 -2.53
C THR A 89 -4.18 -3.15 -1.29
N PRO A 90 -4.29 -4.29 -0.57
CA PRO A 90 -3.43 -4.51 0.58
C PRO A 90 -1.94 -4.63 0.20
N THR A 91 -1.62 -5.18 -0.97
CA THR A 91 -0.24 -5.25 -1.46
C THR A 91 0.29 -3.86 -1.83
N ALA A 92 -0.53 -3.01 -2.47
CA ALA A 92 -0.16 -1.63 -2.79
C ALA A 92 0.14 -0.83 -1.51
N ILE A 93 -0.70 -0.92 -0.49
CA ILE A 93 -0.47 -0.27 0.81
C ILE A 93 0.81 -0.80 1.48
N TYR A 94 1.08 -2.10 1.39
CA TYR A 94 2.31 -2.66 1.95
C TYR A 94 3.56 -2.12 1.21
N LEU A 95 3.54 -2.05 -0.11
CA LEU A 95 4.61 -1.47 -0.93
C LEU A 95 4.81 0.03 -0.61
N ALA A 96 3.72 0.77 -0.43
CA ALA A 96 3.77 2.18 -0.04
C ALA A 96 4.44 2.39 1.33
N ASN A 97 4.21 1.49 2.29
CA ASN A 97 4.92 1.48 3.57
C ASN A 97 6.42 1.18 3.43
N LYS A 98 6.87 0.66 2.29
CA LYS A 98 8.28 0.49 1.91
C LYS A 98 8.81 1.65 1.06
N GLY A 99 8.01 2.70 0.84
CA GLY A 99 8.39 3.91 0.10
C GLY A 99 8.05 3.90 -1.39
N PHE A 100 7.40 2.83 -1.92
CA PHE A 100 7.06 2.75 -3.34
C PHE A 100 5.70 3.39 -3.64
N LYS A 101 5.66 4.40 -4.49
CA LYS A 101 4.42 4.96 -5.05
C LYS A 101 3.75 3.90 -5.93
N THR A 102 2.62 3.37 -5.48
CA THR A 102 1.98 2.21 -6.13
C THR A 102 0.58 2.54 -6.60
N SER A 103 0.29 2.38 -7.89
CA SER A 103 -1.07 2.45 -8.43
C SER A 103 -1.71 1.07 -8.53
N ASN A 104 -3.02 1.00 -8.30
CA ASN A 104 -3.82 -0.21 -8.38
C ASN A 104 -4.88 -0.08 -9.47
N ILE A 105 -4.76 -0.89 -10.53
CA ILE A 105 -5.68 -0.86 -11.67
C ILE A 105 -6.49 -2.17 -11.71
N PRO A 106 -7.80 -2.12 -11.46
CA PRO A 106 -8.68 -3.27 -11.63
C PRO A 106 -8.85 -3.58 -13.12
N LEU A 107 -8.55 -4.82 -13.53
CA LEU A 107 -8.67 -5.27 -14.91
C LEU A 107 -9.99 -6.01 -15.10
N VAL A 108 -10.99 -5.30 -15.61
CA VAL A 108 -12.27 -5.90 -16.03
C VAL A 108 -12.18 -6.35 -17.50
N ASN A 109 -11.60 -5.51 -18.33
CA ASN A 109 -11.30 -5.76 -19.74
C ASN A 109 -10.13 -4.86 -20.17
N GLU A 110 -9.68 -4.97 -21.40
CA GLU A 110 -8.55 -4.18 -21.91
C GLU A 110 -8.84 -2.66 -21.90
N ASN A 111 -10.11 -2.25 -21.98
CA ASN A 111 -10.49 -0.83 -21.94
C ASN A 111 -10.32 -0.21 -20.55
N SER A 112 -10.22 -1.03 -19.50
CA SER A 112 -9.92 -0.57 -18.14
C SER A 112 -8.51 -0.01 -17.98
N LEU A 113 -7.60 -0.30 -18.93
CA LEU A 113 -6.22 0.18 -18.88
C LEU A 113 -6.13 1.63 -19.39
N PRO A 114 -5.33 2.49 -18.74
CA PRO A 114 -5.08 3.85 -19.21
C PRO A 114 -4.44 3.85 -20.60
N ILE A 115 -4.82 4.83 -21.41
CA ILE A 115 -4.30 4.98 -22.78
C ILE A 115 -2.77 5.11 -22.79
N LYS A 116 -2.20 5.85 -21.83
CA LYS A 116 -0.75 6.00 -21.68
C LYS A 116 -0.05 4.66 -21.52
N LEU A 117 -0.61 3.77 -20.71
CA LEU A 117 -0.05 2.45 -20.45
C LEU A 117 -0.22 1.50 -21.65
N LYS A 118 -1.30 1.64 -22.43
CA LYS A 118 -1.48 0.90 -23.69
C LYS A 118 -0.47 1.31 -24.76
N ASN A 119 -0.20 2.61 -24.87
CA ASN A 119 0.73 3.17 -25.84
C ASN A 119 2.19 2.93 -25.46
N ASN A 120 2.49 2.95 -24.18
CA ASN A 120 3.83 2.62 -23.65
C ASN A 120 3.72 1.62 -22.49
N PRO A 121 3.66 0.30 -22.78
CA PRO A 121 3.50 -0.73 -21.77
C PRO A 121 4.67 -0.86 -20.79
N GLN A 122 5.82 -0.27 -21.11
CA GLN A 122 7.03 -0.23 -20.28
C GLN A 122 7.26 1.17 -19.68
N LEU A 123 6.21 1.98 -19.54
CA LEU A 123 6.28 3.32 -18.96
C LEU A 123 6.82 3.31 -17.53
N THR A 124 6.44 2.30 -16.78
CA THR A 124 6.89 2.03 -15.41
C THR A 124 6.85 0.53 -15.13
N CYS A 125 7.26 0.09 -13.94
CA CYS A 125 7.19 -1.31 -13.53
C CYS A 125 5.74 -1.75 -13.34
N VAL A 126 5.21 -2.54 -14.27
CA VAL A 126 3.85 -3.10 -14.19
C VAL A 126 3.91 -4.57 -13.80
N VAL A 127 3.12 -4.97 -12.81
CA VAL A 127 3.04 -6.36 -12.34
C VAL A 127 1.59 -6.84 -12.33
N GLY A 128 1.33 -7.92 -13.04
CA GLY A 128 0.04 -8.60 -13.04
C GLY A 128 -0.14 -9.48 -11.81
N LEU A 129 -1.29 -9.38 -11.13
CA LEU A 129 -1.66 -10.31 -10.05
C LEU A 129 -2.78 -11.22 -10.53
N ASN A 130 -2.57 -12.52 -10.41
CA ASN A 130 -3.56 -13.54 -10.73
C ASN A 130 -3.74 -14.52 -9.57
N THR A 131 -4.83 -15.29 -9.61
CA THR A 131 -5.14 -16.32 -8.61
C THR A 131 -5.95 -17.44 -9.25
N GLU A 132 -6.06 -18.58 -8.59
CA GLU A 132 -6.92 -19.69 -9.01
C GLU A 132 -8.40 -19.27 -8.98
N PRO A 133 -9.21 -19.72 -9.98
CA PRO A 133 -10.63 -19.36 -10.07
C PRO A 133 -11.45 -19.75 -8.83
N GLU A 134 -11.21 -20.93 -8.29
CA GLU A 134 -11.92 -21.47 -7.12
C GLU A 134 -11.68 -20.60 -5.89
N ARG A 135 -10.42 -20.20 -5.66
CA ARG A 135 -10.04 -19.27 -4.59
C ARG A 135 -10.74 -17.93 -4.73
N LEU A 136 -10.87 -17.45 -5.97
CA LEU A 136 -11.50 -16.16 -6.23
C LEU A 136 -13.02 -16.20 -5.97
N VAL A 137 -13.68 -17.31 -6.27
CA VAL A 137 -15.09 -17.56 -5.91
C VAL A 137 -15.29 -17.41 -4.40
N ASP A 138 -14.45 -18.06 -3.59
CA ASP A 138 -14.56 -18.03 -2.13
C ASP A 138 -14.35 -16.61 -1.58
N LEU A 139 -13.33 -15.91 -2.08
CA LEU A 139 -13.03 -14.53 -1.65
C LEU A 139 -14.16 -13.57 -2.00
N ARG A 140 -14.80 -13.73 -3.19
CA ARG A 140 -15.92 -12.91 -3.62
C ARG A 140 -17.19 -13.22 -2.83
N LYS A 141 -17.48 -14.49 -2.55
CA LYS A 141 -18.61 -14.89 -1.67
C LYS A 141 -18.45 -14.31 -0.26
N ASN A 142 -17.28 -14.46 0.34
CA ASN A 142 -17.01 -13.93 1.67
C ASN A 142 -17.20 -12.40 1.71
N ARG A 143 -16.79 -11.68 0.65
CA ARG A 143 -16.98 -10.21 0.57
C ARG A 143 -18.46 -9.85 0.51
N MET A 144 -19.26 -10.55 -0.30
CA MET A 144 -20.71 -10.28 -0.39
C MET A 144 -21.41 -10.55 0.94
N ASN A 145 -21.08 -11.65 1.60
CA ASN A 145 -21.61 -11.96 2.94
C ASN A 145 -21.27 -10.86 3.95
N THR A 146 -20.05 -10.34 3.93
CA THR A 146 -19.61 -9.27 4.83
C THR A 146 -20.35 -7.95 4.58
N LEU A 147 -20.65 -7.62 3.32
CA LEU A 147 -21.35 -6.40 2.93
C LEU A 147 -22.88 -6.51 3.04
N LYS A 148 -23.41 -7.71 3.33
CA LYS A 148 -24.86 -8.00 3.33
C LYS A 148 -25.54 -7.62 2.00
N GLU A 149 -24.78 -7.66 0.90
CA GLU A 149 -25.32 -7.41 -0.43
C GLU A 149 -26.09 -8.62 -0.92
N THR A 150 -27.18 -8.38 -1.66
CA THR A 150 -27.92 -9.44 -2.36
C THR A 150 -27.01 -10.14 -3.36
N GLU A 151 -27.04 -11.48 -3.39
CA GLU A 151 -26.19 -12.31 -4.24
C GLU A 151 -26.17 -11.82 -5.70
N ASN A 152 -25.09 -11.19 -6.09
CA ASN A 152 -24.79 -10.96 -7.50
C ASN A 152 -24.24 -12.27 -8.09
N LYS A 153 -25.14 -13.12 -8.59
CA LYS A 153 -24.80 -14.44 -9.14
C LYS A 153 -23.75 -14.36 -10.26
N SER A 154 -23.69 -13.26 -10.99
CA SER A 154 -22.69 -13.05 -12.05
C SER A 154 -21.27 -12.87 -11.46
N TYR A 155 -21.14 -12.15 -10.34
CA TYR A 155 -19.86 -11.83 -9.69
C TYR A 155 -19.16 -13.04 -9.07
N THR A 156 -19.94 -14.03 -8.63
CA THR A 156 -19.44 -15.28 -8.00
C THR A 156 -19.49 -16.49 -8.92
N ASN A 157 -19.95 -16.32 -10.18
CA ASN A 157 -20.04 -17.41 -11.15
C ASN A 157 -18.64 -17.83 -11.60
N ILE A 158 -18.34 -19.13 -11.43
CA ILE A 158 -17.01 -19.69 -11.73
C ILE A 158 -16.62 -19.55 -13.22
N GLU A 159 -17.57 -19.68 -14.14
CA GLU A 159 -17.29 -19.56 -15.57
C GLU A 159 -16.95 -18.11 -15.97
N ASN A 160 -17.62 -17.13 -15.36
CA ASN A 160 -17.30 -15.71 -15.56
C ASN A 160 -15.92 -15.39 -14.99
N ILE A 161 -15.61 -15.91 -13.80
CA ILE A 161 -14.32 -15.74 -13.15
C ILE A 161 -13.19 -16.34 -14.00
N LYS A 162 -13.38 -17.53 -14.55
CA LYS A 162 -12.40 -18.15 -15.47
C LYS A 162 -12.16 -17.28 -16.70
N LYS A 163 -13.23 -16.70 -17.28
CA LYS A 163 -13.09 -15.75 -18.42
C LYS A 163 -12.32 -14.49 -18.04
N GLU A 164 -12.63 -13.88 -16.89
CA GLU A 164 -11.91 -12.70 -16.39
C GLU A 164 -10.41 -12.99 -16.21
N ILE A 165 -10.08 -14.11 -15.57
CA ILE A 165 -8.67 -14.52 -15.35
C ILE A 165 -7.98 -14.81 -16.69
N ALA A 166 -8.66 -15.45 -17.64
CA ALA A 166 -8.12 -15.72 -18.96
C ALA A 166 -7.82 -14.42 -19.74
N ILE A 167 -8.73 -13.43 -19.66
CA ILE A 167 -8.51 -12.10 -20.24
C ILE A 167 -7.31 -11.42 -19.58
N ALA A 168 -7.21 -11.46 -18.25
CA ALA A 168 -6.09 -10.86 -17.53
C ALA A 168 -4.75 -11.49 -17.94
N LYS A 169 -4.65 -12.82 -17.98
CA LYS A 169 -3.44 -13.53 -18.41
C LYS A 169 -3.05 -13.18 -19.84
N LYS A 170 -4.02 -13.13 -20.78
CA LYS A 170 -3.77 -12.69 -22.15
C LYS A 170 -3.25 -11.27 -22.23
N THR A 171 -3.81 -10.37 -21.41
CA THR A 171 -3.37 -8.98 -21.34
C THR A 171 -1.93 -8.88 -20.83
N PHE A 172 -1.58 -9.61 -19.76
CA PHE A 172 -0.19 -9.64 -19.27
C PHE A 172 0.79 -10.16 -20.33
N GLN A 173 0.43 -11.21 -21.03
CA GLN A 173 1.25 -11.76 -22.14
C GLN A 173 1.39 -10.76 -23.29
N LYS A 174 0.29 -10.12 -23.71
CA LYS A 174 0.27 -9.12 -24.79
C LYS A 174 1.24 -7.98 -24.52
N TYR A 175 1.24 -7.45 -23.29
CA TYR A 175 2.07 -6.32 -22.90
C TYR A 175 3.42 -6.74 -22.29
N LYS A 176 3.72 -8.04 -22.23
CA LYS A 176 4.94 -8.62 -21.64
C LYS A 176 5.14 -8.21 -20.17
N TRP A 177 4.08 -8.04 -19.44
CA TRP A 177 4.14 -7.75 -18.02
C TRP A 177 4.38 -9.02 -17.21
N PRO A 178 5.33 -9.02 -16.28
CA PRO A 178 5.49 -10.12 -15.33
C PRO A 178 4.21 -10.30 -14.51
N SER A 179 3.89 -11.54 -14.17
CA SER A 179 2.71 -11.83 -13.35
C SER A 179 3.04 -12.79 -12.20
N ILE A 180 2.36 -12.58 -11.08
CA ILE A 180 2.52 -13.35 -9.86
C ILE A 180 1.19 -14.04 -9.54
N ASP A 181 1.27 -15.34 -9.26
CA ASP A 181 0.15 -16.08 -8.68
C ASP A 181 0.13 -15.84 -7.16
N VAL A 182 -0.99 -15.28 -6.67
CA VAL A 182 -1.18 -14.92 -5.26
C VAL A 182 -2.08 -15.90 -4.50
N THR A 183 -2.45 -17.03 -5.11
CA THR A 183 -3.42 -18.00 -4.55
C THR A 183 -3.08 -18.43 -3.13
N ARG A 184 -1.80 -18.69 -2.86
CA ARG A 184 -1.30 -19.19 -1.57
C ARG A 184 -0.21 -18.31 -0.98
N LYS A 185 -0.10 -17.05 -1.43
CA LYS A 185 0.91 -16.11 -0.94
C LYS A 185 0.29 -15.11 0.02
N SER A 186 1.05 -14.76 1.04
CA SER A 186 0.76 -13.61 1.89
C SER A 186 0.98 -12.30 1.12
N VAL A 187 0.51 -11.19 1.68
CA VAL A 187 0.75 -9.85 1.13
C VAL A 187 2.24 -9.54 1.12
N GLU A 188 2.96 -9.93 2.18
CA GLU A 188 4.38 -9.72 2.36
C GLU A 188 5.21 -10.50 1.31
N GLU A 189 4.89 -11.77 1.08
CA GLU A 189 5.55 -12.60 0.07
C GLU A 189 5.30 -12.09 -1.35
N THR A 190 4.08 -11.62 -1.60
CA THR A 190 3.71 -10.99 -2.87
C THR A 190 4.50 -9.70 -3.07
N ALA A 191 4.53 -8.83 -2.06
CA ALA A 191 5.27 -7.58 -2.12
C ALA A 191 6.79 -7.81 -2.29
N ALA A 192 7.38 -8.78 -1.57
CA ALA A 192 8.78 -9.14 -1.75
C ALA A 192 9.10 -9.60 -3.18
N SER A 193 8.18 -10.36 -3.80
CA SER A 193 8.32 -10.79 -5.20
C SER A 193 8.23 -9.59 -6.16
N ILE A 194 7.35 -8.62 -5.88
CA ILE A 194 7.18 -7.39 -6.68
C ILE A 194 8.42 -6.50 -6.58
N ILE A 195 8.98 -6.32 -5.39
CA ILE A 195 10.20 -5.52 -5.19
C ILE A 195 11.36 -6.09 -6.02
N LYS A 196 11.54 -7.41 -6.05
CA LYS A 196 12.56 -8.05 -6.91
C LYS A 196 12.33 -7.77 -8.39
N ILE A 197 11.07 -7.79 -8.85
CA ILE A 197 10.73 -7.45 -10.25
C ILE A 197 11.07 -5.98 -10.53
N HIS A 198 10.74 -5.08 -9.60
CA HIS A 198 11.04 -3.66 -9.73
C HIS A 198 12.56 -3.39 -9.77
N GLU A 199 13.36 -4.08 -8.95
CA GLU A 199 14.83 -4.01 -8.98
C GLU A 199 15.39 -4.43 -10.34
N ILE A 200 14.89 -5.54 -10.91
CA ILE A 200 15.30 -6.01 -12.25
C ILE A 200 14.89 -4.98 -13.31
N TYR A 201 13.67 -4.45 -13.22
CA TYR A 201 13.17 -3.43 -14.15
C TYR A 201 14.06 -2.19 -14.14
N THR A 202 14.38 -1.65 -12.94
CA THR A 202 15.23 -0.45 -12.80
C THR A 202 16.67 -0.67 -13.26
N ASN A 203 17.22 -1.87 -13.08
CA ASN A 203 18.56 -2.21 -13.55
C ASN A 203 18.63 -2.34 -15.08
N ASN A 204 17.55 -2.77 -15.72
CA ASN A 204 17.48 -2.88 -17.19
C ASN A 204 17.14 -1.55 -17.88
N ALA A 205 16.66 -0.55 -17.14
CA ALA A 205 16.33 0.79 -17.65
C ALA A 205 17.53 1.77 -17.60
N LYS A 206 18.61 1.39 -16.91
CA LYS A 206 19.91 2.10 -16.88
C LYS A 206 20.83 1.59 -17.98
#